data_04086a7f9ca7531ef8671ef1c50e9342
#
_entry.id   04086a7f9ca7531ef8671ef1c50e9342
#
_cell.length_a   1.000
_cell.length_b   1.000
_cell.length_c   1.000
_cell.angle_alpha   90.00
_cell.angle_beta   90.00
_cell.angle_gamma   90.00
#
_symmetry.space_group_name_H-M   'P 1'
#
loop_
_entity.id
_entity.type
_entity.pdbx_description
1 polymer ?
#
loop_
_entity_poly.entity_id
_entity_poly.type
_entity_poly.pdbx_seq_one_letter_code
_entity_poly.pdbx_strand_id
1 'polypeptide(L)'
;MSSTSSIPTDRRIKSGFWNRRYEDVFPILTSYPELENYLSPFMDAWQGGAMEQLAGQIASAKIPLSRMISPQLYWVMSASEFTLDINNPEEPKILCVGNNPDRQNIYGAALGLYNSRIVKLINKKGQLKSSVIIDELPTIYFKGLDNLIATARSNKVAVCLGFQDFSQLVRDYGG
;
A
#
# COMPACT_ATOMS: atom_id res chain seq x y z
N MET A 1 -5.51 -4.44 36.86
CA MET A 1 -4.06 -4.64 36.67
C MET A 1 -3.86 -4.86 35.16
N SER A 2 -3.58 -3.78 34.46
CA SER A 2 -3.43 -3.73 32.99
C SER A 2 -1.94 -3.81 32.67
N SER A 3 -1.50 -4.89 32.06
CA SER A 3 -0.14 -5.05 31.54
C SER A 3 -0.07 -4.43 30.16
N THR A 4 0.40 -3.20 30.08
CA THR A 4 0.86 -2.57 28.85
C THR A 4 2.16 -3.24 28.42
N SER A 5 2.09 -4.11 27.39
CA SER A 5 3.29 -4.61 26.72
C SER A 5 3.89 -3.48 25.88
N SER A 6 4.96 -2.88 26.37
CA SER A 6 5.77 -1.92 25.63
C SER A 6 6.47 -2.65 24.47
N ILE A 7 6.10 -2.30 23.24
CA ILE A 7 6.83 -2.69 22.03
C ILE A 7 8.22 -2.01 22.08
N PRO A 8 9.32 -2.77 21.97
CA PRO A 8 10.65 -2.18 21.96
C PRO A 8 10.83 -1.28 20.72
N THR A 9 10.91 0.00 20.94
CA THR A 9 11.31 0.98 19.91
C THR A 9 12.81 0.85 19.67
N ASP A 10 13.25 -0.20 19.02
CA ASP A 10 14.65 -0.33 18.62
C ASP A 10 14.94 0.57 17.41
N ARG A 11 15.46 1.76 17.69
CA ARG A 11 15.91 2.73 16.68
C ARG A 11 17.03 2.20 15.76
N ARG A 12 17.57 1.00 16.03
CA ARG A 12 18.62 0.37 15.22
C ARG A 12 18.11 -0.25 13.92
N ILE A 13 16.81 -0.46 13.76
CA ILE A 13 16.26 -1.02 12.52
C ILE A 13 16.39 -0.03 11.34
N LYS A 14 16.42 1.28 11.59
CA LYS A 14 16.36 2.32 10.55
C LYS A 14 17.61 2.44 9.65
N SER A 15 18.79 2.10 10.11
CA SER A 15 20.03 2.20 9.31
C SER A 15 20.59 0.84 8.89
N GLY A 16 20.19 -0.23 9.55
CA GLY A 16 20.78 -1.55 9.38
C GLY A 16 20.23 -2.36 8.21
N PHE A 17 18.98 -2.15 7.80
CA PHE A 17 18.35 -3.00 6.78
C PHE A 17 18.97 -2.80 5.39
N TRP A 18 19.33 -1.58 5.03
CA TRP A 18 19.92 -1.25 3.72
C TRP A 18 21.41 -1.52 3.61
N ASN A 19 22.11 -1.74 4.74
CA ASN A 19 23.53 -2.10 4.79
C ASN A 19 23.76 -3.56 5.14
N ARG A 20 22.72 -4.37 5.27
CA ARG A 20 22.86 -5.81 5.49
C ARG A 20 23.35 -6.48 4.21
N ARG A 21 24.25 -7.45 4.38
CA ARG A 21 24.73 -8.30 3.27
C ARG A 21 23.55 -9.14 2.77
N TYR A 22 23.54 -9.46 1.49
CA TYR A 22 22.48 -10.29 0.87
C TYR A 22 22.34 -11.64 1.57
N GLU A 23 23.46 -12.18 2.07
CA GLU A 23 23.55 -13.40 2.86
C GLU A 23 22.69 -13.38 4.13
N ASP A 24 22.45 -12.20 4.72
CA ASP A 24 21.62 -12.04 5.92
C ASP A 24 20.15 -11.82 5.59
N VAL A 25 19.87 -11.20 4.45
CA VAL A 25 18.51 -10.76 4.08
C VAL A 25 17.74 -11.86 3.37
N PHE A 26 18.35 -12.55 2.41
CA PHE A 26 17.67 -13.56 1.62
C PHE A 26 17.15 -14.73 2.47
N PRO A 27 17.86 -15.30 3.43
CA PRO A 27 17.32 -16.35 4.29
C PRO A 27 16.07 -15.92 5.08
N ILE A 28 16.03 -14.66 5.51
CA ILE A 28 14.84 -14.12 6.21
C ILE A 28 13.66 -13.99 5.25
N LEU A 29 13.87 -13.46 4.05
CA LEU A 29 12.80 -13.27 3.07
C LEU A 29 12.28 -14.60 2.53
N THR A 30 13.13 -15.60 2.31
CA THR A 30 12.72 -16.93 1.85
C THR A 30 12.00 -17.76 2.91
N SER A 31 12.03 -17.35 4.17
CA SER A 31 11.21 -17.98 5.22
C SER A 31 9.70 -17.69 5.07
N TYR A 32 9.33 -16.77 4.18
CA TYR A 32 7.93 -16.44 3.87
C TYR A 32 7.55 -17.03 2.49
N PRO A 33 6.78 -18.14 2.44
CA PRO A 33 6.45 -18.84 1.18
C PRO A 33 5.74 -17.96 0.15
N GLU A 34 4.95 -16.98 0.60
CA GLU A 34 4.24 -16.04 -0.25
C GLU A 34 5.16 -15.08 -1.02
N LEU A 35 6.43 -14.97 -0.62
CA LEU A 35 7.42 -14.13 -1.29
C LEU A 35 8.28 -14.90 -2.31
N GLU A 36 8.20 -16.22 -2.36
CA GLU A 36 9.08 -17.07 -3.16
C GLU A 36 9.09 -16.67 -4.64
N ASN A 37 7.91 -16.50 -5.24
CA ASN A 37 7.78 -16.12 -6.66
C ASN A 37 8.36 -14.73 -6.96
N TYR A 38 8.34 -13.83 -5.98
CA TYR A 38 8.89 -12.47 -6.14
C TYR A 38 10.40 -12.43 -5.92
N LEU A 39 10.92 -13.35 -5.15
CA LEU A 39 12.34 -13.43 -4.80
C LEU A 39 13.16 -14.24 -5.78
N SER A 40 12.55 -15.19 -6.51
CA SER A 40 13.28 -16.10 -7.39
C SER A 40 14.25 -15.41 -8.36
N PRO A 41 13.89 -14.30 -9.06
CA PRO A 41 14.83 -13.65 -9.96
C PRO A 41 16.08 -13.08 -9.26
N PHE A 42 15.92 -12.63 -8.01
CA PHE A 42 17.02 -12.12 -7.19
C PHE A 42 17.89 -13.27 -6.66
N MET A 43 17.26 -14.37 -6.26
CA MET A 43 17.96 -15.57 -5.77
C MET A 43 18.77 -16.23 -6.88
N ASP A 44 18.20 -16.34 -8.08
CA ASP A 44 18.87 -16.92 -9.24
C ASP A 44 20.11 -16.10 -9.63
N ALA A 45 20.01 -14.76 -9.63
CA ALA A 45 21.13 -13.88 -9.90
C ALA A 45 22.21 -13.98 -8.81
N TRP A 46 21.81 -14.09 -7.54
CA TRP A 46 22.74 -14.22 -6.42
C TRP A 46 23.47 -15.56 -6.43
N GLN A 47 22.73 -16.66 -6.55
CA GLN A 47 23.31 -18.02 -6.58
C GLN A 47 24.15 -18.28 -7.84
N GLY A 48 23.73 -17.69 -8.97
CA GLY A 48 24.46 -17.74 -10.23
C GLY A 48 25.70 -16.86 -10.28
N GLY A 49 25.98 -16.06 -9.24
CA GLY A 49 27.13 -15.16 -9.18
C GLY A 49 27.00 -13.92 -10.08
N ALA A 50 25.83 -13.66 -10.67
CA ALA A 50 25.55 -12.53 -11.55
C ALA A 50 25.33 -11.22 -10.75
N MET A 51 26.38 -10.75 -10.05
CA MET A 51 26.27 -9.66 -9.09
C MET A 51 25.89 -8.32 -9.71
N GLU A 52 26.29 -8.03 -10.94
CA GLU A 52 25.89 -6.82 -11.67
C GLU A 52 24.40 -6.83 -11.98
N GLN A 53 23.86 -7.98 -12.41
CA GLN A 53 22.43 -8.16 -12.65
C GLN A 53 21.63 -8.00 -11.34
N LEU A 54 22.09 -8.64 -10.26
CA LEU A 54 21.49 -8.51 -8.95
C LEU A 54 21.48 -7.05 -8.46
N ALA A 55 22.58 -6.34 -8.61
CA ALA A 55 22.67 -4.93 -8.23
C ALA A 55 21.68 -4.06 -9.03
N GLY A 56 21.54 -4.31 -10.34
CA GLY A 56 20.56 -3.63 -11.19
C GLY A 56 19.12 -3.90 -10.78
N GLN A 57 18.76 -5.15 -10.49
CA GLN A 57 17.44 -5.54 -10.01
C GLN A 57 17.12 -4.88 -8.67
N ILE A 58 18.08 -4.90 -7.72
CA ILE A 58 17.92 -4.27 -6.41
C ILE A 58 17.77 -2.75 -6.53
N ALA A 59 18.58 -2.11 -7.40
CA ALA A 59 18.47 -0.67 -7.64
C ALA A 59 17.08 -0.31 -8.20
N SER A 60 16.56 -1.10 -9.12
CA SER A 60 15.23 -0.90 -9.71
C SER A 60 14.11 -1.02 -8.68
N ALA A 61 14.24 -1.90 -7.69
CA ALA A 61 13.30 -2.01 -6.59
C ALA A 61 13.50 -0.89 -5.54
N LYS A 62 14.74 -0.54 -5.25
CA LYS A 62 15.11 0.43 -4.20
C LYS A 62 14.66 1.86 -4.54
N ILE A 63 14.76 2.26 -5.81
CA ILE A 63 14.40 3.62 -6.24
C ILE A 63 12.93 3.96 -5.92
N PRO A 64 11.93 3.19 -6.36
CA PRO A 64 10.53 3.47 -6.01
C PRO A 64 10.25 3.31 -4.52
N LEU A 65 10.84 2.32 -3.85
CA LEU A 65 10.65 2.10 -2.41
C LEU A 65 11.25 3.23 -1.56
N SER A 66 12.34 3.87 -2.01
CA SER A 66 12.95 4.99 -1.29
C SER A 66 11.98 6.17 -1.11
N ARG A 67 11.03 6.35 -2.03
CA ARG A 67 10.00 7.38 -1.94
C ARG A 67 9.03 7.15 -0.79
N MET A 68 8.87 5.90 -0.34
CA MET A 68 8.02 5.52 0.80
C MET A 68 8.75 5.63 2.15
N ILE A 69 10.06 5.91 2.14
CA ILE A 69 10.85 6.03 3.36
C ILE A 69 10.74 7.47 3.90
N SER A 70 9.69 7.71 4.68
CA SER A 70 9.56 8.95 5.45
C SER A 70 9.20 8.62 6.90
N PRO A 71 9.64 9.42 7.89
CA PRO A 71 9.29 9.22 9.29
C PRO A 71 7.77 9.18 9.52
N GLN A 72 7.02 10.00 8.77
CA GLN A 72 5.56 10.09 8.87
C GLN A 72 4.89 8.82 8.34
N LEU A 73 5.30 8.34 7.16
CA LEU A 73 4.78 7.07 6.61
C LEU A 73 5.15 5.89 7.50
N TYR A 74 6.40 5.86 8.00
CA TYR A 74 6.80 4.82 8.94
C TYR A 74 5.92 4.79 10.17
N TRP A 75 5.61 5.95 10.74
CA TRP A 75 4.73 6.06 11.91
C TRP A 75 3.33 5.49 11.62
N VAL A 76 2.71 5.94 10.54
CA VAL A 76 1.36 5.52 10.15
C VAL A 76 1.29 4.03 9.79
N MET A 77 2.30 3.51 9.08
CA MET A 77 2.30 2.13 8.56
C MET A 77 2.84 1.10 9.56
N SER A 78 3.45 1.51 10.66
CA SER A 78 4.01 0.58 11.67
C SER A 78 3.08 0.29 12.84
N ALA A 79 1.90 0.92 12.88
CA ALA A 79 0.87 0.66 13.89
C ALA A 79 -0.39 0.08 13.21
N SER A 80 -1.17 -0.67 13.97
CA SER A 80 -2.47 -1.21 13.54
C SER A 80 -3.49 -0.90 14.64
N GLU A 81 -4.10 0.28 14.56
CA GLU A 81 -5.05 0.77 15.55
C GLU A 81 -6.50 0.43 15.19
N PHE A 82 -6.77 0.17 13.90
CA PHE A 82 -8.09 -0.20 13.40
C PHE A 82 -7.96 -1.06 12.13
N THR A 83 -9.05 -1.72 11.77
CA THR A 83 -9.15 -2.53 10.55
C THR A 83 -9.72 -1.69 9.39
N LEU A 84 -9.31 -2.00 8.16
CA LEU A 84 -9.76 -1.27 6.96
C LEU A 84 -11.10 -1.75 6.39
N ASP A 85 -11.73 -2.73 6.99
CA ASP A 85 -13.07 -3.22 6.63
C ASP A 85 -14.16 -2.33 7.24
N ILE A 86 -14.20 -1.10 6.79
CA ILE A 86 -15.00 -0.01 7.39
C ILE A 86 -16.50 -0.24 7.41
N ASN A 87 -17.03 -1.10 6.53
CA ASN A 87 -18.45 -1.47 6.47
C ASN A 87 -18.76 -2.84 7.08
N ASN A 88 -17.88 -3.33 7.95
CA ASN A 88 -18.11 -4.53 8.74
C ASN A 88 -19.35 -4.34 9.63
N PRO A 89 -20.34 -5.28 9.59
CA PRO A 89 -21.53 -5.18 10.43
C PRO A 89 -21.26 -5.13 11.93
N GLU A 90 -20.20 -5.77 12.40
CA GLU A 90 -19.83 -5.83 13.81
C GLU A 90 -19.16 -4.56 14.32
N GLU A 91 -18.43 -3.86 13.43
CA GLU A 91 -17.66 -2.67 13.80
C GLU A 91 -17.64 -1.65 12.63
N PRO A 92 -18.79 -1.02 12.33
CA PRO A 92 -18.85 -0.03 11.25
C PRO A 92 -18.08 1.24 11.59
N LYS A 93 -17.37 1.80 10.59
CA LYS A 93 -16.49 2.96 10.76
C LYS A 93 -16.72 4.00 9.67
N ILE A 94 -16.35 5.22 9.99
CA ILE A 94 -16.15 6.30 8.99
C ILE A 94 -14.66 6.54 8.93
N LEU A 95 -14.08 6.41 7.73
CA LEU A 95 -12.68 6.67 7.48
C LEU A 95 -12.52 7.90 6.60
N CYS A 96 -11.79 8.89 7.10
CA CYS A 96 -11.39 10.06 6.33
C CYS A 96 -9.88 9.96 6.03
N VAL A 97 -9.53 10.04 4.75
CA VAL A 97 -8.14 9.98 4.29
C VAL A 97 -7.81 11.30 3.60
N GLY A 98 -6.87 12.04 4.17
CA GLY A 98 -6.40 13.29 3.61
C GLY A 98 -5.12 13.11 2.78
N ASN A 99 -4.97 13.93 1.74
CA ASN A 99 -3.76 14.07 0.96
C ASN A 99 -3.13 15.44 1.21
N ASN A 100 -1.79 15.51 1.15
CA ASN A 100 -1.06 16.76 1.18
C ASN A 100 -0.46 17.00 -0.21
N PRO A 101 -0.91 18.04 -0.96
CA PRO A 101 -0.44 18.33 -2.31
C PRO A 101 1.07 18.55 -2.39
N ASP A 102 1.67 19.19 -1.38
CA ASP A 102 3.11 19.49 -1.35
C ASP A 102 3.97 18.22 -1.22
N ARG A 103 3.38 17.12 -0.74
CA ARG A 103 4.06 15.84 -0.50
C ARG A 103 3.44 14.67 -1.26
N GLN A 104 2.69 14.93 -2.30
CA GLN A 104 2.00 13.91 -3.09
C GLN A 104 2.95 12.83 -3.63
N ASN A 105 4.16 13.21 -4.03
CA ASN A 105 5.18 12.27 -4.51
C ASN A 105 5.60 11.23 -3.44
N ILE A 106 5.44 11.56 -2.16
CA ILE A 106 5.78 10.68 -1.04
C ILE A 106 4.56 9.90 -0.61
N TYR A 107 3.42 10.58 -0.43
CA TYR A 107 2.22 9.97 0.15
C TYR A 107 1.36 9.24 -0.89
N GLY A 108 1.44 9.62 -2.16
CA GLY A 108 0.60 9.04 -3.22
C GLY A 108 0.71 7.52 -3.33
N ALA A 109 1.91 6.96 -3.19
CA ALA A 109 2.10 5.51 -3.22
C ALA A 109 1.42 4.80 -2.03
N ALA A 110 1.55 5.36 -0.81
CA ALA A 110 0.90 4.82 0.37
C ALA A 110 -0.62 4.96 0.29
N LEU A 111 -1.12 6.12 -0.13
CA LEU A 111 -2.55 6.37 -0.33
C LEU A 111 -3.13 5.42 -1.38
N GLY A 112 -2.43 5.20 -2.50
CA GLY A 112 -2.83 4.25 -3.53
C GLY A 112 -2.94 2.82 -2.99
N LEU A 113 -2.00 2.40 -2.14
CA LEU A 113 -2.04 1.10 -1.47
C LEU A 113 -3.23 0.96 -0.53
N TYR A 114 -3.46 1.96 0.34
CA TYR A 114 -4.62 1.98 1.25
C TYR A 114 -5.93 1.97 0.48
N ASN A 115 -6.10 2.84 -0.51
CA ASN A 115 -7.32 2.92 -1.31
C ASN A 115 -7.59 1.62 -2.06
N SER A 116 -6.59 1.02 -2.67
CA SER A 116 -6.73 -0.29 -3.34
C SER A 116 -7.16 -1.39 -2.37
N ARG A 117 -6.67 -1.36 -1.14
CA ARG A 117 -7.04 -2.34 -0.10
C ARG A 117 -8.46 -2.09 0.42
N ILE A 118 -8.80 -0.84 0.73
CA ILE A 118 -10.13 -0.45 1.22
C ILE A 118 -11.21 -0.84 0.22
N VAL A 119 -11.03 -0.50 -1.06
CA VAL A 119 -11.97 -0.83 -2.13
C VAL A 119 -12.26 -2.33 -2.21
N LYS A 120 -11.24 -3.17 -2.05
CA LYS A 120 -11.40 -4.64 -2.03
C LYS A 120 -12.16 -5.13 -0.80
N LEU A 121 -12.01 -4.46 0.33
CA LEU A 121 -12.65 -4.87 1.59
C LEU A 121 -14.12 -4.47 1.64
N ILE A 122 -14.43 -3.24 1.21
CA ILE A 122 -15.82 -2.73 1.24
C ILE A 122 -16.70 -3.32 0.14
N ASN A 123 -16.11 -3.72 -0.98
CA ASN A 123 -16.83 -4.23 -2.15
C ASN A 123 -17.04 -5.75 -2.07
N LYS A 124 -17.63 -6.20 -0.98
CA LYS A 124 -17.94 -7.60 -0.71
C LYS A 124 -19.42 -7.80 -0.36
N LYS A 125 -19.90 -9.02 -0.61
CA LYS A 125 -21.24 -9.44 -0.16
C LYS A 125 -21.27 -9.57 1.37
N GLY A 126 -22.44 -9.32 1.96
CA GLY A 126 -22.65 -9.47 3.40
C GLY A 126 -22.22 -8.27 4.25
N GLN A 127 -21.65 -7.25 3.64
CA GLN A 127 -21.25 -6.02 4.33
C GLN A 127 -22.42 -5.01 4.44
N LEU A 128 -22.29 -4.03 5.32
CA LEU A 128 -23.24 -2.93 5.43
C LEU A 128 -23.24 -2.07 4.17
N LYS A 129 -24.35 -1.37 3.95
CA LYS A 129 -24.40 -0.30 2.94
C LYS A 129 -23.34 0.73 3.26
N SER A 130 -22.57 1.13 2.26
CA SER A 130 -21.48 2.08 2.43
C SER A 130 -21.37 3.05 1.28
N SER A 131 -20.60 4.10 1.44
CA SER A 131 -20.28 5.05 0.38
C SER A 131 -18.79 5.32 0.32
N VAL A 132 -18.28 5.49 -0.91
CA VAL A 132 -16.95 5.96 -1.21
C VAL A 132 -17.07 7.33 -1.85
N ILE A 133 -16.52 8.32 -1.19
CA ILE A 133 -16.53 9.70 -1.69
C ILE A 133 -15.07 10.08 -1.91
N ILE A 134 -14.70 10.37 -3.15
CA ILE A 134 -13.36 10.79 -3.54
C ILE A 134 -13.49 12.19 -4.11
N ASP A 135 -12.98 13.15 -3.39
CA ASP A 135 -12.83 14.51 -3.89
C ASP A 135 -11.48 14.62 -4.61
N GLU A 136 -11.47 15.32 -5.76
CA GLU A 136 -10.28 15.51 -6.60
C GLU A 136 -9.63 14.17 -7.02
N LEU A 137 -10.40 13.28 -7.65
CA LEU A 137 -9.97 11.94 -8.09
C LEU A 137 -8.61 11.91 -8.83
N PRO A 138 -8.27 12.88 -9.73
CA PRO A 138 -7.00 12.86 -10.44
C PRO A 138 -5.76 12.97 -9.54
N THR A 139 -5.90 13.45 -8.31
CA THR A 139 -4.78 13.55 -7.37
C THR A 139 -4.43 12.23 -6.69
N ILE A 140 -5.33 11.25 -6.77
CA ILE A 140 -5.18 9.96 -6.06
C ILE A 140 -5.46 8.82 -7.03
N TYR A 141 -4.44 8.39 -7.78
CA TYR A 141 -4.55 7.18 -8.60
C TYR A 141 -4.50 5.94 -7.72
N PHE A 142 -5.44 5.01 -7.92
CA PHE A 142 -5.37 3.67 -7.33
C PHE A 142 -6.01 2.61 -8.23
N LYS A 143 -5.42 1.43 -8.20
CA LYS A 143 -5.87 0.29 -8.99
C LYS A 143 -7.16 -0.29 -8.42
N GLY A 144 -8.14 -0.58 -9.28
CA GLY A 144 -9.38 -1.26 -8.93
C GLY A 144 -10.59 -0.35 -8.78
N LEU A 145 -10.48 0.93 -9.13
CA LEU A 145 -11.61 1.86 -9.18
C LEU A 145 -12.64 1.44 -10.23
N ASP A 146 -12.19 1.00 -11.38
CA ASP A 146 -12.99 0.45 -12.48
C ASP A 146 -13.86 -0.73 -11.99
N ASN A 147 -13.25 -1.68 -11.32
CA ASN A 147 -13.94 -2.82 -10.74
C ASN A 147 -14.93 -2.40 -9.65
N LEU A 148 -14.56 -1.43 -8.79
CA LEU A 148 -15.49 -0.88 -7.81
C LEU A 148 -16.74 -0.34 -8.50
N ILE A 149 -16.58 0.53 -9.49
CA ILE A 149 -17.70 1.16 -10.21
C ILE A 149 -18.61 0.08 -10.84
N ALA A 150 -18.01 -0.92 -11.47
CA ALA A 150 -18.75 -2.00 -12.13
C ALA A 150 -19.58 -2.86 -11.16
N THR A 151 -19.11 -3.07 -9.94
CA THR A 151 -19.68 -4.05 -9.00
C THR A 151 -20.29 -3.43 -7.74
N ALA A 152 -20.08 -2.15 -7.49
CA ALA A 152 -20.50 -1.44 -6.28
C ALA A 152 -22.00 -1.59 -5.99
N ARG A 153 -22.85 -1.47 -7.02
CA ARG A 153 -24.31 -1.58 -6.88
C ARG A 153 -24.73 -2.93 -6.28
N SER A 154 -24.15 -4.03 -6.74
CA SER A 154 -24.48 -5.38 -6.25
C SER A 154 -24.05 -5.59 -4.79
N ASN A 155 -23.03 -4.86 -4.35
CA ASN A 155 -22.49 -4.90 -3.01
C ASN A 155 -22.99 -3.75 -2.10
N LYS A 156 -23.99 -2.98 -2.58
CA LYS A 156 -24.62 -1.87 -1.84
C LYS A 156 -23.62 -0.76 -1.48
N VAL A 157 -22.67 -0.49 -2.35
CA VAL A 157 -21.70 0.61 -2.23
C VAL A 157 -22.10 1.74 -3.16
N ALA A 158 -22.30 2.94 -2.63
CA ALA A 158 -22.46 4.15 -3.43
C ALA A 158 -21.06 4.74 -3.71
N VAL A 159 -20.84 5.21 -4.93
CA VAL A 159 -19.57 5.83 -5.33
C VAL A 159 -19.84 7.25 -5.81
N CYS A 160 -19.15 8.21 -5.22
CA CYS A 160 -19.17 9.62 -5.61
C CYS A 160 -17.74 10.06 -5.93
N LEU A 161 -17.50 10.51 -7.16
CA LEU A 161 -16.20 10.92 -7.65
C LEU A 161 -16.23 12.39 -8.04
N GLY A 162 -15.40 13.20 -7.39
CA GLY A 162 -15.20 14.60 -7.73
C GLY A 162 -13.98 14.75 -8.63
N PHE A 163 -14.10 15.55 -9.69
CA PHE A 163 -13.01 15.94 -10.57
C PHE A 163 -13.36 17.25 -11.29
N GLN A 164 -12.35 17.99 -11.73
CA GLN A 164 -12.56 19.30 -12.35
C GLN A 164 -12.58 19.20 -13.88
N ASP A 165 -11.79 18.29 -14.47
CA ASP A 165 -11.63 18.18 -15.90
C ASP A 165 -11.49 16.72 -16.35
N PHE A 166 -12.25 16.33 -17.36
CA PHE A 166 -12.16 15.00 -17.98
C PHE A 166 -10.80 14.70 -18.62
N SER A 167 -10.08 15.70 -19.10
CA SER A 167 -8.75 15.48 -19.69
C SER A 167 -7.77 14.85 -18.71
N GLN A 168 -7.88 15.16 -17.42
CA GLN A 168 -7.06 14.57 -16.38
C GLN A 168 -7.40 13.09 -16.17
N LEU A 169 -8.67 12.73 -16.22
CA LEU A 169 -9.09 11.33 -16.12
C LEU A 169 -8.59 10.50 -17.30
N VAL A 170 -8.69 11.03 -18.52
CA VAL A 170 -8.19 10.36 -19.72
C VAL A 170 -6.68 10.12 -19.62
N ARG A 171 -5.94 11.10 -19.13
CA ARG A 171 -4.47 10.97 -18.94
C ARG A 171 -4.11 9.85 -17.96
N ASP A 172 -4.83 9.72 -16.84
CA ASP A 172 -4.44 8.88 -15.72
C ASP A 172 -5.09 7.49 -15.76
N TYR A 173 -6.28 7.38 -16.34
CA TYR A 173 -7.05 6.13 -16.44
C TYR A 173 -7.20 5.61 -17.88
N GLY A 174 -6.76 6.35 -18.87
CA GLY A 174 -6.87 5.99 -20.28
C GLY A 174 -8.22 6.32 -20.88
N GLY A 175 -8.28 6.32 -22.20
CA GLY A 175 -9.49 6.51 -22.99
C GLY A 175 -10.04 5.19 -23.51
#